data_77ea55f3ae67fea078e7376a618c0ad0
#
_entry.id   77ea55f3ae67fea078e7376a618c0ad0
#
_cell.length_a   1.000
_cell.length_b   1.000
_cell.length_c   1.000
_cell.angle_alpha   90.00
_cell.angle_beta   90.00
_cell.angle_gamma   90.00
#
_symmetry.space_group_name_H-M   'P 1'
#
loop_
_entity.id
_entity.type
_entity.pdbx_description
1 polymer ?
#
loop_
_entity_poly.entity_id
_entity_poly.type
_entity_poly.pdbx_seq_one_letter_code
_entity_poly.pdbx_strand_id
1 'polypeptide(L)'
;MSFGYNESDTRAKLIDPAIHKCGWNEDLIRREETAGAVEIIGGKARRRSRGRVDYVLRVKINPDTQPVAMALIEAKKDTLPPGHGLDQAKGYASCKRLNVPFVFSSNGHLFVEFDNFTGLTSAPQPLADFPSPEQLRARYEEKMGFSLATPQAKPLLQPYTGGEGTRRYYQDAAIRAVFEKFAQCALAKQPQRALLSLATGSGKTFIAVNLLKRAADAGQLKRALFVCDRDELRSQALRVFQNVFGADAAEVYRKSDGSNNAKNARIHIATYQTLGIDTEDGDDSFLTTFYPENFFTHVVIDECHRSAWGKWSEVLTRNAEAAQIGLTATPRRLKCSQVTNEAEADAQITANNVKYFG
;
A
#
# COMPACT_ATOMS: atom_id res chain seq x y z
N MET A 1 -17.23 -46.73 -10.45
CA MET A 1 -16.04 -45.84 -10.48
C MET A 1 -16.54 -44.45 -10.15
N SER A 2 -16.25 -43.97 -8.97
CA SER A 2 -16.56 -42.57 -8.60
C SER A 2 -15.62 -41.69 -9.42
N PHE A 3 -16.15 -40.96 -10.40
CA PHE A 3 -15.42 -39.90 -11.07
C PHE A 3 -15.19 -38.81 -10.05
N GLY A 4 -13.94 -38.52 -9.70
CA GLY A 4 -13.60 -37.44 -8.80
C GLY A 4 -14.11 -36.10 -9.32
N TYR A 5 -14.31 -35.13 -8.43
CA TYR A 5 -14.75 -33.78 -8.78
C TYR A 5 -13.64 -33.02 -9.55
N ASN A 6 -14.02 -32.30 -10.59
CA ASN A 6 -13.14 -31.30 -11.18
C ASN A 6 -12.91 -30.12 -10.21
N GLU A 7 -12.05 -29.20 -10.55
CA GLU A 7 -11.69 -28.08 -9.68
C GLU A 7 -12.88 -27.16 -9.34
N SER A 8 -13.76 -26.90 -10.33
CA SER A 8 -14.99 -26.10 -10.09
C SER A 8 -15.98 -26.80 -9.18
N ASP A 9 -16.18 -28.11 -9.39
CA ASP A 9 -17.05 -28.91 -8.53
C ASP A 9 -16.46 -29.05 -7.12
N THR A 10 -15.14 -29.21 -6.98
CA THR A 10 -14.45 -29.26 -5.69
C THR A 10 -14.69 -27.95 -4.92
N ARG A 11 -14.58 -26.80 -5.60
CA ARG A 11 -14.89 -25.49 -4.98
C ARG A 11 -16.33 -25.45 -4.47
N ALA A 12 -17.29 -25.69 -5.36
CA ALA A 12 -18.71 -25.49 -5.06
C ALA A 12 -19.29 -26.51 -4.08
N LYS A 13 -18.83 -27.78 -4.16
CA LYS A 13 -19.44 -28.87 -3.39
C LYS A 13 -18.70 -29.21 -2.10
N LEU A 14 -17.41 -28.93 -2.03
CA LEU A 14 -16.57 -29.30 -0.89
C LEU A 14 -16.01 -28.08 -0.15
N ILE A 15 -15.33 -27.16 -0.85
CA ILE A 15 -14.62 -26.04 -0.21
C ILE A 15 -15.62 -25.00 0.32
N ASP A 16 -16.54 -24.51 -0.52
CA ASP A 16 -17.50 -23.48 -0.11
C ASP A 16 -18.31 -23.90 1.13
N PRO A 17 -18.95 -25.08 1.18
CA PRO A 17 -19.68 -25.50 2.37
C PRO A 17 -18.81 -25.64 3.62
N ALA A 18 -17.55 -26.09 3.46
CA ALA A 18 -16.66 -26.29 4.59
C ALA A 18 -16.21 -24.95 5.19
N ILE A 19 -15.74 -24.00 4.37
CA ILE A 19 -15.32 -22.70 4.88
C ILE A 19 -16.49 -21.89 5.45
N HIS A 20 -17.70 -22.03 4.89
CA HIS A 20 -18.92 -21.42 5.47
C HIS A 20 -19.20 -21.96 6.88
N LYS A 21 -19.04 -23.26 7.12
CA LYS A 21 -19.15 -23.84 8.46
C LYS A 21 -18.10 -23.32 9.43
N CYS A 22 -16.93 -22.91 8.92
CA CYS A 22 -15.87 -22.29 9.71
C CYS A 22 -16.06 -20.78 9.92
N GLY A 23 -17.23 -20.20 9.55
CA GLY A 23 -17.60 -18.81 9.79
C GLY A 23 -17.32 -17.84 8.64
N TRP A 24 -16.80 -18.32 7.52
CA TRP A 24 -16.60 -17.48 6.34
C TRP A 24 -17.91 -17.27 5.59
N ASN A 25 -18.41 -16.03 5.56
CA ASN A 25 -19.60 -15.65 4.78
C ASN A 25 -19.20 -14.97 3.46
N GLU A 26 -20.17 -14.77 2.57
CA GLU A 26 -19.93 -14.20 1.23
C GLU A 26 -19.36 -12.78 1.25
N ASP A 27 -19.64 -11.98 2.28
CA ASP A 27 -19.07 -10.63 2.41
C ASP A 27 -17.55 -10.66 2.66
N LEU A 28 -17.06 -11.78 3.22
CA LEU A 28 -15.65 -11.99 3.55
C LEU A 28 -14.89 -12.77 2.47
N ILE A 29 -15.59 -13.34 1.49
CA ILE A 29 -15.01 -14.14 0.42
C ILE A 29 -15.04 -13.36 -0.90
N ARG A 30 -13.92 -13.31 -1.61
CA ARG A 30 -13.87 -12.95 -3.02
C ARG A 30 -13.37 -14.11 -3.84
N ARG A 31 -14.09 -14.44 -4.91
CA ARG A 31 -13.75 -15.51 -5.83
C ARG A 31 -13.16 -14.97 -7.12
N GLU A 32 -12.27 -15.76 -7.74
CA GLU A 32 -11.70 -15.51 -9.06
C GLU A 32 -11.04 -14.13 -9.21
N GLU A 33 -10.38 -13.62 -8.16
CA GLU A 33 -9.68 -12.36 -8.23
C GLU A 33 -8.45 -12.48 -9.14
N THR A 34 -8.33 -11.59 -10.11
CA THR A 34 -7.28 -11.66 -11.13
C THR A 34 -5.91 -11.37 -10.51
N ALA A 35 -5.08 -12.38 -10.39
CA ALA A 35 -3.69 -12.28 -9.94
C ALA A 35 -2.74 -11.91 -11.09
N GLY A 36 -3.19 -11.15 -12.08
CA GLY A 36 -2.43 -10.83 -13.29
C GLY A 36 -1.00 -10.38 -13.01
N ALA A 37 0.01 -11.18 -13.34
CA ALA A 37 1.41 -10.82 -13.18
C ALA A 37 1.90 -10.00 -14.38
N VAL A 38 2.51 -8.84 -14.11
CA VAL A 38 3.38 -8.16 -15.08
C VAL A 38 4.81 -8.45 -14.62
N GLU A 39 5.54 -9.17 -15.45
CA GLU A 39 6.95 -9.43 -15.22
C GLU A 39 7.76 -8.38 -15.99
N ILE A 40 8.74 -7.79 -15.36
CA ILE A 40 9.66 -6.86 -16.04
C ILE A 40 10.87 -7.68 -16.48
N ILE A 41 10.95 -7.99 -17.78
CA ILE A 41 12.10 -8.65 -18.39
C ILE A 41 12.78 -7.64 -19.31
N GLY A 42 14.07 -7.33 -19.04
CA GLY A 42 14.84 -6.39 -19.84
C GLY A 42 14.23 -4.98 -19.93
N GLY A 43 13.63 -4.48 -18.82
CA GLY A 43 13.00 -3.15 -18.76
C GLY A 43 11.63 -3.03 -19.46
N LYS A 44 11.10 -4.13 -20.03
CA LYS A 44 9.78 -4.16 -20.67
C LYS A 44 8.79 -4.97 -19.84
N ALA A 45 7.61 -4.40 -19.60
CA ALA A 45 6.51 -5.07 -18.95
C ALA A 45 5.92 -6.16 -19.86
N ARG A 46 6.06 -7.44 -19.49
CA ARG A 46 5.35 -8.55 -20.14
C ARG A 46 4.21 -9.01 -19.25
N ARG A 47 3.01 -9.09 -19.81
CA ARG A 47 1.88 -9.76 -19.14
C ARG A 47 2.14 -11.27 -19.16
N ARG A 48 2.33 -11.88 -17.97
CA ARG A 48 2.16 -13.32 -17.84
C ARG A 48 0.68 -13.68 -17.96
N SER A 49 0.39 -14.93 -18.41
CA SER A 49 -0.97 -15.47 -18.49
C SER A 49 -1.74 -15.17 -17.21
N ARG A 50 -2.99 -14.78 -17.36
CA ARG A 50 -3.90 -14.40 -16.28
C ARG A 50 -4.08 -15.55 -15.29
N GLY A 51 -3.27 -15.61 -14.23
CA GLY A 51 -3.61 -16.43 -13.08
C GLY A 51 -4.79 -15.79 -12.37
N ARG A 52 -5.80 -16.56 -12.02
CA ARG A 52 -6.87 -16.15 -11.10
C ARG A 52 -6.65 -16.90 -9.81
N VAL A 53 -6.77 -16.19 -8.69
CA VAL A 53 -6.83 -16.80 -7.37
C VAL A 53 -8.25 -17.26 -7.16
N ASP A 54 -8.45 -18.51 -6.76
CA ASP A 54 -9.78 -19.05 -6.57
C ASP A 54 -10.53 -18.31 -5.46
N TYR A 55 -9.87 -18.04 -4.33
CA TYR A 55 -10.46 -17.32 -3.20
C TYR A 55 -9.45 -16.33 -2.59
N VAL A 56 -9.94 -15.13 -2.27
CA VAL A 56 -9.31 -14.20 -1.34
C VAL A 56 -10.21 -14.07 -0.13
N LEU A 57 -9.69 -14.42 1.04
CA LEU A 57 -10.37 -14.34 2.32
C LEU A 57 -10.03 -13.03 3.01
N ARG A 58 -11.04 -12.35 3.52
CA ARG A 58 -10.95 -11.04 4.12
C ARG A 58 -11.58 -11.02 5.50
N VAL A 59 -11.09 -10.21 6.40
CA VAL A 59 -11.69 -10.01 7.71
C VAL A 59 -12.28 -8.60 7.82
N LYS A 60 -13.35 -8.47 8.58
CA LYS A 60 -14.05 -7.21 8.81
C LYS A 60 -14.11 -6.97 10.32
N ILE A 61 -13.92 -5.72 10.76
CA ILE A 61 -13.93 -5.39 12.18
C ILE A 61 -15.34 -5.08 12.67
N ASN A 62 -16.09 -4.35 11.83
CA ASN A 62 -17.50 -4.04 12.05
C ASN A 62 -18.19 -3.85 10.70
N PRO A 63 -19.55 -3.76 10.65
CA PRO A 63 -20.30 -3.65 9.41
C PRO A 63 -19.90 -2.46 8.52
N ASP A 64 -19.48 -1.35 9.12
CA ASP A 64 -19.18 -0.10 8.42
C ASP A 64 -17.75 -0.02 7.89
N THR A 65 -16.90 -0.99 8.24
CA THR A 65 -15.48 -0.98 7.83
C THR A 65 -15.24 -1.75 6.54
N GLN A 66 -14.19 -1.35 5.82
CA GLN A 66 -13.70 -2.10 4.68
C GLN A 66 -13.07 -3.43 5.15
N PRO A 67 -13.37 -4.56 4.48
CA PRO A 67 -12.69 -5.81 4.76
C PRO A 67 -11.21 -5.77 4.36
N VAL A 68 -10.35 -6.33 5.21
CA VAL A 68 -8.89 -6.45 4.99
C VAL A 68 -8.57 -7.86 4.50
N ALA A 69 -7.84 -7.97 3.37
CA ALA A 69 -7.43 -9.26 2.83
C ALA A 69 -6.38 -9.92 3.75
N MET A 70 -6.63 -11.16 4.15
CA MET A 70 -5.79 -11.93 5.08
C MET A 70 -5.19 -13.17 4.45
N ALA A 71 -5.95 -13.83 3.57
CA ALA A 71 -5.53 -15.11 3.04
C ALA A 71 -5.99 -15.31 1.60
N LEU A 72 -5.39 -16.31 0.95
CA LEU A 72 -5.89 -16.85 -0.30
C LEU A 72 -6.00 -18.38 -0.20
N ILE A 73 -6.94 -18.96 -0.98
CA ILE A 73 -7.03 -20.40 -1.17
C ILE A 73 -6.92 -20.68 -2.67
N GLU A 74 -6.07 -21.63 -3.02
CA GLU A 74 -5.99 -22.24 -4.33
C GLU A 74 -6.65 -23.63 -4.26
N ALA A 75 -7.69 -23.81 -5.04
CA ALA A 75 -8.42 -25.07 -5.13
C ALA A 75 -7.78 -26.02 -6.14
N LYS A 76 -7.85 -27.29 -5.86
CA LYS A 76 -7.43 -28.37 -6.75
C LYS A 76 -8.48 -29.46 -6.80
N LYS A 77 -8.42 -30.32 -7.84
CA LYS A 77 -9.29 -31.48 -7.96
C LYS A 77 -9.20 -32.34 -6.69
N ASP A 78 -10.32 -32.93 -6.28
CA ASP A 78 -10.40 -33.76 -5.09
C ASP A 78 -9.45 -34.97 -5.09
N THR A 79 -9.08 -35.46 -6.27
CA THR A 79 -8.15 -36.58 -6.45
C THR A 79 -6.67 -36.20 -6.33
N LEU A 80 -6.33 -34.90 -6.27
CA LEU A 80 -4.96 -34.42 -6.15
C LEU A 80 -4.55 -34.23 -4.67
N PRO A 81 -3.26 -34.32 -4.35
CA PRO A 81 -2.77 -33.97 -3.02
C PRO A 81 -3.15 -32.51 -2.65
N PRO A 82 -3.48 -32.21 -1.40
CA PRO A 82 -3.93 -30.87 -0.99
C PRO A 82 -2.86 -29.78 -1.21
N GLY A 83 -1.56 -30.14 -1.17
CA GLY A 83 -0.46 -29.21 -1.42
C GLY A 83 -0.15 -28.98 -2.90
N HIS A 84 -0.82 -29.63 -3.85
CA HIS A 84 -0.51 -29.54 -5.28
C HIS A 84 -0.61 -28.11 -5.84
N GLY A 85 -1.49 -27.27 -5.28
CA GLY A 85 -1.65 -25.86 -5.67
C GLY A 85 -0.76 -24.88 -4.88
N LEU A 86 -0.02 -25.33 -3.88
CA LEU A 86 0.66 -24.45 -2.94
C LEU A 86 1.73 -23.58 -3.58
N ASP A 87 2.53 -24.12 -4.51
CA ASP A 87 3.57 -23.35 -5.20
C ASP A 87 2.95 -22.28 -6.11
N GLN A 88 1.84 -22.59 -6.75
CA GLN A 88 1.06 -21.62 -7.53
C GLN A 88 0.49 -20.54 -6.62
N ALA A 89 -0.09 -20.91 -5.49
CA ALA A 89 -0.62 -20.01 -4.47
C ALA A 89 0.46 -19.12 -3.84
N LYS A 90 1.64 -19.69 -3.52
CA LYS A 90 2.83 -18.92 -3.08
C LYS A 90 3.27 -17.92 -4.14
N GLY A 91 3.24 -18.30 -5.41
CA GLY A 91 3.52 -17.41 -6.53
C GLY A 91 2.55 -16.22 -6.59
N TYR A 92 1.27 -16.42 -6.27
CA TYR A 92 0.28 -15.34 -6.18
C TYR A 92 0.49 -14.46 -4.95
N ALA A 93 0.82 -15.03 -3.81
CA ALA A 93 1.08 -14.30 -2.57
C ALA A 93 2.40 -13.52 -2.62
N SER A 94 3.46 -14.11 -3.19
CA SER A 94 4.77 -13.48 -3.37
C SER A 94 4.76 -12.41 -4.47
N CYS A 95 3.83 -12.49 -5.42
CA CYS A 95 3.51 -11.35 -6.24
C CYS A 95 3.05 -10.25 -5.29
N LYS A 96 3.86 -9.19 -5.11
CA LYS A 96 3.60 -7.98 -4.31
C LYS A 96 2.22 -7.34 -4.53
N ARG A 97 1.29 -8.05 -5.12
CA ARG A 97 -0.01 -7.62 -5.60
C ARG A 97 -1.14 -7.91 -4.62
N LEU A 98 -1.13 -9.09 -3.99
CA LEU A 98 -2.11 -9.44 -2.96
C LEU A 98 -1.53 -9.20 -1.57
N ASN A 99 -0.22 -9.48 -1.39
CA ASN A 99 0.52 -9.28 -0.14
C ASN A 99 -0.25 -9.83 1.07
N VAL A 100 -0.84 -11.01 0.92
CA VAL A 100 -1.58 -11.65 2.01
C VAL A 100 -0.66 -12.53 2.85
N PRO A 101 -0.84 -12.56 4.19
CA PRO A 101 0.03 -13.31 5.07
C PRO A 101 -0.18 -14.82 5.00
N PHE A 102 -1.39 -15.31 4.76
CA PHE A 102 -1.71 -16.74 4.82
C PHE A 102 -2.09 -17.27 3.44
N VAL A 103 -1.49 -18.39 3.06
CA VAL A 103 -1.67 -19.01 1.75
C VAL A 103 -2.09 -20.45 1.93
N PHE A 104 -3.25 -20.80 1.39
CA PHE A 104 -3.81 -22.14 1.50
C PHE A 104 -3.91 -22.80 0.13
N SER A 105 -3.75 -24.13 0.12
CA SER A 105 -4.12 -24.98 -1.02
C SER A 105 -5.00 -26.11 -0.50
N SER A 106 -6.08 -26.43 -1.21
CA SER A 106 -7.04 -27.46 -0.78
C SER A 106 -7.55 -28.29 -1.96
N ASN A 107 -7.77 -29.57 -1.69
CA ASN A 107 -8.47 -30.49 -2.58
C ASN A 107 -9.94 -30.74 -2.16
N GLY A 108 -10.46 -29.94 -1.24
CA GLY A 108 -11.82 -30.06 -0.74
C GLY A 108 -11.99 -31.00 0.46
N HIS A 109 -11.03 -31.86 0.77
CA HIS A 109 -11.00 -32.75 1.93
C HIS A 109 -9.97 -32.30 2.96
N LEU A 110 -8.80 -31.99 2.47
CA LEU A 110 -7.67 -31.51 3.27
C LEU A 110 -7.20 -30.16 2.75
N PHE A 111 -6.52 -29.44 3.62
CA PHE A 111 -5.78 -28.22 3.23
C PHE A 111 -4.35 -28.27 3.74
N VAL A 112 -3.49 -27.49 3.09
CA VAL A 112 -2.12 -27.17 3.52
C VAL A 112 -2.00 -25.68 3.58
N GLU A 113 -1.38 -25.16 4.64
CA GLU A 113 -1.12 -23.72 4.85
C GLU A 113 0.36 -23.41 4.64
N PHE A 114 0.63 -22.26 4.02
CA PHE A 114 1.93 -21.60 4.05
C PHE A 114 1.76 -20.24 4.74
N ASP A 115 2.51 -20.02 5.80
CA ASP A 115 2.54 -18.78 6.56
C ASP A 115 3.71 -17.91 6.08
N ASN A 116 3.42 -16.77 5.43
CA ASN A 116 4.42 -15.85 4.93
C ASN A 116 5.25 -15.16 6.03
N PHE A 117 4.75 -15.08 7.26
CA PHE A 117 5.50 -14.49 8.37
C PHE A 117 6.63 -15.41 8.84
N THR A 118 6.37 -16.71 8.86
CA THR A 118 7.34 -17.71 9.36
C THR A 118 8.09 -18.40 8.24
N GLY A 119 7.54 -18.39 7.01
CA GLY A 119 8.06 -19.17 5.89
C GLY A 119 7.77 -20.67 5.98
N LEU A 120 6.97 -21.11 6.95
CA LEU A 120 6.69 -22.52 7.20
C LEU A 120 5.45 -23.01 6.44
N THR A 121 5.48 -24.28 6.05
CA THR A 121 4.35 -25.00 5.46
C THR A 121 3.83 -26.01 6.46
N SER A 122 2.52 -26.05 6.69
CA SER A 122 1.89 -27.02 7.58
C SER A 122 1.85 -28.44 6.98
N ALA A 123 1.69 -29.45 7.81
CA ALA A 123 1.20 -30.74 7.36
C ALA A 123 -0.26 -30.61 6.86
N PRO A 124 -0.74 -31.54 6.00
CA PRO A 124 -2.15 -31.58 5.60
C PRO A 124 -3.08 -31.70 6.81
N GLN A 125 -4.13 -30.88 6.83
CA GLN A 125 -5.14 -30.85 7.88
C GLN A 125 -6.54 -31.03 7.28
N PRO A 126 -7.51 -31.57 8.03
CA PRO A 126 -8.89 -31.68 7.58
C PRO A 126 -9.48 -30.32 7.26
N LEU A 127 -10.20 -30.20 6.14
CA LEU A 127 -10.82 -28.91 5.75
C LEU A 127 -11.89 -28.45 6.76
N ALA A 128 -12.43 -29.36 7.56
CA ALA A 128 -13.34 -29.03 8.66
C ALA A 128 -12.68 -28.18 9.77
N ASP A 129 -11.35 -28.26 9.89
CA ASP A 129 -10.55 -27.52 10.87
C ASP A 129 -9.96 -26.23 10.26
N PHE A 130 -10.52 -25.79 9.13
CA PHE A 130 -10.05 -24.57 8.47
C PHE A 130 -10.21 -23.34 9.40
N PRO A 131 -9.19 -22.46 9.52
CA PRO A 131 -9.24 -21.37 10.49
C PRO A 131 -10.38 -20.39 10.22
N SER A 132 -11.06 -19.96 11.27
CA SER A 132 -12.13 -18.96 11.19
C SER A 132 -11.59 -17.56 10.87
N PRO A 133 -12.44 -16.61 10.45
CA PRO A 133 -12.06 -15.19 10.28
C PRO A 133 -11.40 -14.60 11.52
N GLU A 134 -11.91 -14.91 12.72
CA GLU A 134 -11.40 -14.43 13.99
C GLU A 134 -10.03 -15.01 14.31
N GLN A 135 -9.81 -16.29 14.03
CA GLN A 135 -8.52 -16.95 14.24
C GLN A 135 -7.45 -16.37 13.31
N LEU A 136 -7.75 -16.19 12.02
CA LEU A 136 -6.79 -15.56 11.09
C LEU A 136 -6.53 -14.10 11.46
N ARG A 137 -7.54 -13.37 11.89
CA ARG A 137 -7.38 -12.02 12.39
C ARG A 137 -6.47 -11.97 13.62
N ALA A 138 -6.69 -12.81 14.61
CA ALA A 138 -5.85 -12.84 15.82
C ALA A 138 -4.39 -13.13 15.49
N ARG A 139 -4.13 -14.10 14.63
CA ARG A 139 -2.79 -14.44 14.14
C ARG A 139 -2.13 -13.28 13.39
N TYR A 140 -2.90 -12.58 12.53
CA TYR A 140 -2.42 -11.40 11.83
C TYR A 140 -2.06 -10.29 12.80
N GLU A 141 -2.94 -9.93 13.72
CA GLU A 141 -2.74 -8.87 14.72
C GLU A 141 -1.51 -9.17 15.59
N GLU A 142 -1.33 -10.42 16.02
CA GLU A 142 -0.15 -10.87 16.76
C GLU A 142 1.14 -10.66 15.97
N LYS A 143 1.18 -11.09 14.71
CA LYS A 143 2.37 -10.99 13.86
C LYS A 143 2.68 -9.57 13.42
N MET A 144 1.66 -8.77 13.18
CA MET A 144 1.82 -7.36 12.83
C MET A 144 2.16 -6.48 14.02
N GLY A 145 1.95 -6.95 15.26
CA GLY A 145 2.23 -6.21 16.48
C GLY A 145 1.24 -5.07 16.76
N PHE A 146 0.07 -5.06 16.10
CA PHE A 146 -1.01 -4.11 16.38
C PHE A 146 -2.39 -4.74 16.18
N SER A 147 -3.40 -4.25 16.90
CA SER A 147 -4.78 -4.64 16.64
C SER A 147 -5.42 -3.73 15.60
N LEU A 148 -6.22 -4.32 14.72
CA LEU A 148 -7.02 -3.59 13.73
C LEU A 148 -8.07 -2.66 14.37
N ALA A 149 -8.40 -2.87 15.64
CA ALA A 149 -9.31 -2.00 16.39
C ALA A 149 -8.63 -0.71 16.92
N THR A 150 -7.30 -0.58 16.81
CA THR A 150 -6.58 0.60 17.30
C THR A 150 -6.80 1.82 16.42
N PRO A 151 -6.72 3.06 16.99
CA PRO A 151 -6.80 4.28 16.20
C PRO A 151 -5.75 4.35 15.07
N GLN A 152 -4.55 3.80 15.29
CA GLN A 152 -3.46 3.79 14.31
C GLN A 152 -3.79 2.96 13.08
N ALA A 153 -4.57 1.89 13.24
CA ALA A 153 -5.01 1.03 12.14
C ALA A 153 -6.28 1.55 11.42
N LYS A 154 -6.94 2.58 11.94
CA LYS A 154 -8.20 3.09 11.40
C LYS A 154 -8.17 3.40 9.89
N PRO A 155 -7.08 3.94 9.29
CA PRO A 155 -7.01 4.15 7.84
C PRO A 155 -7.10 2.85 7.01
N LEU A 156 -6.66 1.70 7.56
CA LEU A 156 -6.79 0.39 6.89
C LEU A 156 -8.27 0.00 6.68
N LEU A 157 -9.14 0.47 7.54
CA LEU A 157 -10.54 0.11 7.61
C LEU A 157 -11.45 1.07 6.84
N GLN A 158 -10.92 2.17 6.30
CA GLN A 158 -11.70 3.14 5.55
C GLN A 158 -12.09 2.61 4.18
N PRO A 159 -13.29 2.93 3.66
CA PRO A 159 -13.75 2.49 2.36
C PRO A 159 -12.82 2.93 1.22
N TYR A 160 -12.81 2.14 0.16
CA TYR A 160 -12.05 2.46 -1.04
C TYR A 160 -12.73 3.60 -1.83
N THR A 161 -11.96 4.63 -2.16
CA THR A 161 -12.46 5.76 -2.94
C THR A 161 -12.74 5.33 -4.39
N GLY A 162 -13.95 5.58 -4.88
CA GLY A 162 -14.40 5.16 -6.20
C GLY A 162 -15.09 3.79 -6.25
N GLY A 163 -15.26 3.14 -5.08
CA GLY A 163 -15.97 1.88 -4.94
C GLY A 163 -15.18 0.65 -5.43
N GLU A 164 -15.76 -0.51 -5.19
CA GLU A 164 -15.14 -1.81 -5.44
C GLU A 164 -14.85 -2.08 -6.94
N GLY A 165 -15.66 -1.54 -7.85
CA GLY A 165 -15.50 -1.77 -9.30
C GLY A 165 -14.28 -1.08 -9.94
N THR A 166 -13.76 -0.03 -9.31
CA THR A 166 -12.56 0.69 -9.78
C THR A 166 -11.27 0.18 -9.16
N ARG A 167 -11.40 -0.68 -8.15
CA ARG A 167 -10.31 -1.21 -7.36
C ARG A 167 -9.38 -2.09 -8.18
N ARG A 168 -8.10 -1.73 -8.17
CA ARG A 168 -7.03 -2.60 -8.65
C ARG A 168 -6.31 -3.19 -7.44
N TYR A 169 -6.33 -4.53 -7.31
CA TYR A 169 -5.79 -5.25 -6.16
C TYR A 169 -4.36 -4.84 -5.77
N TYR A 170 -3.47 -4.55 -6.74
CA TYR A 170 -2.10 -4.12 -6.43
C TYR A 170 -2.03 -2.70 -5.82
N GLN A 171 -3.00 -1.82 -6.16
CA GLN A 171 -3.11 -0.50 -5.53
C GLN A 171 -3.59 -0.65 -4.10
N ASP A 172 -4.57 -1.53 -3.87
CA ASP A 172 -5.05 -1.81 -2.53
C ASP A 172 -3.96 -2.45 -1.65
N ALA A 173 -3.20 -3.41 -2.18
CA ALA A 173 -2.07 -4.00 -1.48
C ALA A 173 -0.99 -2.96 -1.12
N ALA A 174 -0.68 -2.03 -2.04
CA ALA A 174 0.27 -0.95 -1.78
C ALA A 174 -0.24 0.00 -0.69
N ILE A 175 -1.51 0.42 -0.75
CA ILE A 175 -2.15 1.29 0.24
C ILE A 175 -2.16 0.59 1.61
N ARG A 176 -2.52 -0.68 1.66
CA ARG A 176 -2.54 -1.46 2.88
C ARG A 176 -1.16 -1.55 3.50
N ALA A 177 -0.13 -1.90 2.72
CA ALA A 177 1.24 -2.01 3.20
C ALA A 177 1.77 -0.70 3.82
N VAL A 178 1.40 0.46 3.27
CA VAL A 178 1.75 1.76 3.86
C VAL A 178 1.10 1.94 5.22
N PHE A 179 -0.20 1.68 5.34
CA PHE A 179 -0.90 1.88 6.62
C PHE A 179 -0.53 0.83 7.66
N GLU A 180 -0.25 -0.41 7.28
CA GLU A 180 0.32 -1.44 8.16
C GLU A 180 1.64 -0.95 8.75
N LYS A 181 2.56 -0.46 7.90
CA LYS A 181 3.83 0.10 8.35
C LYS A 181 3.63 1.32 9.26
N PHE A 182 2.74 2.24 8.89
CA PHE A 182 2.48 3.43 9.70
C PHE A 182 1.90 3.09 11.08
N ALA A 183 0.99 2.11 11.16
CA ALA A 183 0.47 1.64 12.43
C ALA A 183 1.59 1.05 13.32
N GLN A 184 2.48 0.24 12.75
CA GLN A 184 3.65 -0.30 13.44
C GLN A 184 4.60 0.82 13.92
N CYS A 185 4.95 1.76 13.04
CA CYS A 185 5.83 2.89 13.38
C CYS A 185 5.22 3.75 14.50
N ALA A 186 3.92 4.05 14.43
CA ALA A 186 3.25 4.86 15.43
C ALA A 186 3.27 4.21 16.82
N LEU A 187 3.04 2.91 16.90
CA LEU A 187 3.11 2.16 18.16
C LEU A 187 4.54 2.07 18.71
N ALA A 188 5.52 1.91 17.81
CA ALA A 188 6.93 1.90 18.15
C ALA A 188 7.52 3.30 18.43
N LYS A 189 6.71 4.37 18.29
CA LYS A 189 7.14 5.79 18.38
C LYS A 189 8.30 6.11 17.40
N GLN A 190 8.24 5.52 16.21
CA GLN A 190 9.18 5.74 15.12
C GLN A 190 8.59 6.65 14.05
N PRO A 191 9.43 7.36 13.26
CA PRO A 191 8.95 8.16 12.14
C PRO A 191 8.15 7.31 11.13
N GLN A 192 6.99 7.80 10.73
CA GLN A 192 6.12 7.14 9.75
C GLN A 192 6.62 7.41 8.33
N ARG A 193 7.43 6.54 7.78
CA ARG A 193 8.02 6.67 6.45
C ARG A 193 7.73 5.43 5.62
N ALA A 194 7.37 5.63 4.34
CA ALA A 194 7.14 4.53 3.41
C ALA A 194 7.58 4.87 1.99
N LEU A 195 8.20 3.90 1.29
CA LEU A 195 8.54 3.99 -0.13
C LEU A 195 7.69 3.02 -0.93
N LEU A 196 6.99 3.54 -1.93
CA LEU A 196 6.27 2.75 -2.92
C LEU A 196 7.01 2.73 -4.25
N SER A 197 7.56 1.58 -4.59
CA SER A 197 8.18 1.34 -5.90
C SER A 197 7.14 0.76 -6.87
N LEU A 198 6.70 1.57 -7.81
CA LEU A 198 5.61 1.27 -8.73
C LEU A 198 5.96 1.71 -10.16
N ALA A 199 5.71 0.84 -11.14
CA ALA A 199 5.97 1.16 -12.54
C ALA A 199 5.25 2.44 -13.01
N THR A 200 5.79 3.11 -14.02
CA THR A 200 5.11 4.22 -14.69
C THR A 200 3.75 3.75 -15.24
N GLY A 201 2.72 4.56 -15.10
CA GLY A 201 1.36 4.20 -15.52
C GLY A 201 0.60 3.27 -14.57
N SER A 202 1.18 2.87 -13.42
CA SER A 202 0.50 2.05 -12.40
C SER A 202 -0.58 2.81 -11.60
N GLY A 203 -0.67 4.12 -11.77
CA GLY A 203 -1.60 4.97 -11.02
C GLY A 203 -1.05 5.43 -9.67
N LYS A 204 0.23 5.80 -9.59
CA LYS A 204 0.87 6.34 -8.37
C LYS A 204 0.08 7.50 -7.76
N THR A 205 -0.36 8.46 -8.59
CA THR A 205 -1.19 9.59 -8.13
C THR A 205 -2.51 9.13 -7.53
N PHE A 206 -3.15 8.12 -8.12
CA PHE A 206 -4.40 7.54 -7.58
C PHE A 206 -4.16 6.86 -6.22
N ILE A 207 -3.04 6.18 -6.05
CA ILE A 207 -2.64 5.61 -4.75
C ILE A 207 -2.42 6.72 -3.73
N ALA A 208 -1.72 7.81 -4.08
CA ALA A 208 -1.52 8.96 -3.21
C ALA A 208 -2.85 9.58 -2.75
N VAL A 209 -3.78 9.79 -3.68
CA VAL A 209 -5.13 10.31 -3.37
C VAL A 209 -5.86 9.40 -2.40
N ASN A 210 -5.84 8.08 -2.62
CA ASN A 210 -6.49 7.12 -1.72
C ASN A 210 -5.83 7.06 -0.34
N LEU A 211 -4.50 7.13 -0.25
CA LEU A 211 -3.78 7.21 1.01
C LEU A 211 -4.21 8.44 1.81
N LEU A 212 -4.17 9.62 1.20
CA LEU A 212 -4.56 10.85 1.88
C LEU A 212 -6.06 10.89 2.21
N LYS A 213 -6.93 10.36 1.34
CA LYS A 213 -8.37 10.29 1.60
C LYS A 213 -8.69 9.39 2.80
N ARG A 214 -8.11 8.18 2.85
CA ARG A 214 -8.31 7.28 3.98
C ARG A 214 -7.73 7.83 5.29
N ALA A 215 -6.58 8.51 5.23
CA ALA A 215 -6.04 9.22 6.39
C ALA A 215 -6.97 10.36 6.86
N ALA A 216 -7.58 11.08 5.91
CA ALA A 216 -8.56 12.13 6.21
C ALA A 216 -9.84 11.57 6.83
N ASP A 217 -10.39 10.50 6.25
CA ASP A 217 -11.62 9.84 6.75
C ASP A 217 -11.40 9.19 8.12
N ALA A 218 -10.18 8.73 8.39
CA ALA A 218 -9.77 8.24 9.71
C ALA A 218 -9.53 9.36 10.74
N GLY A 219 -9.58 10.64 10.32
CA GLY A 219 -9.31 11.79 11.20
C GLY A 219 -7.82 12.04 11.50
N GLN A 220 -6.91 11.40 10.76
CA GLN A 220 -5.47 11.51 10.98
C GLN A 220 -4.80 12.59 10.12
N LEU A 221 -5.43 13.01 9.03
CA LEU A 221 -4.91 14.04 8.14
C LEU A 221 -5.48 15.42 8.50
N LYS A 222 -4.62 16.36 8.89
CA LYS A 222 -4.95 17.78 9.01
C LYS A 222 -4.63 18.52 7.71
N ARG A 223 -3.37 18.48 7.30
CA ARG A 223 -2.87 19.07 6.04
C ARG A 223 -1.87 18.13 5.40
N ALA A 224 -1.89 18.07 4.06
CA ALA A 224 -0.91 17.32 3.29
C ALA A 224 -0.23 18.20 2.24
N LEU A 225 1.04 17.91 1.98
CA LEU A 225 1.79 18.43 0.86
C LEU A 225 2.06 17.31 -0.14
N PHE A 226 1.64 17.50 -1.38
CA PHE A 226 1.99 16.64 -2.51
C PHE A 226 2.98 17.39 -3.40
N VAL A 227 4.19 16.86 -3.54
CA VAL A 227 5.25 17.45 -4.35
C VAL A 227 5.51 16.60 -5.57
N CYS A 228 5.55 17.22 -6.73
CA CYS A 228 5.91 16.61 -8.01
C CYS A 228 7.04 17.38 -8.72
N ASP A 229 7.67 16.71 -9.69
CA ASP A 229 8.86 17.22 -10.38
C ASP A 229 8.53 18.31 -11.44
N ARG A 230 7.36 18.22 -12.10
CA ARG A 230 7.01 19.05 -13.26
C ARG A 230 5.60 19.62 -13.19
N ASP A 231 5.40 20.77 -13.82
CA ASP A 231 4.11 21.47 -13.89
C ASP A 231 2.99 20.66 -14.56
N GLU A 232 3.32 19.88 -15.61
CA GLU A 232 2.36 19.01 -16.27
C GLU A 232 1.82 17.94 -15.30
N LEU A 233 2.71 17.33 -14.51
CA LEU A 233 2.34 16.35 -13.49
C LEU A 233 1.55 16.99 -12.35
N ARG A 234 1.90 18.23 -11.97
CA ARG A 234 1.14 19.01 -10.98
C ARG A 234 -0.30 19.23 -11.43
N SER A 235 -0.51 19.67 -12.68
CA SER A 235 -1.85 19.93 -13.23
C SER A 235 -2.68 18.66 -13.32
N GLN A 236 -2.08 17.52 -13.69
CA GLN A 236 -2.75 16.22 -13.67
C GLN A 236 -3.09 15.78 -12.24
N ALA A 237 -2.15 15.90 -11.31
CA ALA A 237 -2.36 15.57 -9.91
C ALA A 237 -3.49 16.41 -9.31
N LEU A 238 -3.47 17.74 -9.55
CA LEU A 238 -4.49 18.64 -9.07
C LEU A 238 -5.91 18.19 -9.47
N ARG A 239 -6.12 17.82 -10.73
CA ARG A 239 -7.44 17.32 -11.21
C ARG A 239 -7.85 16.05 -10.48
N VAL A 240 -6.93 15.09 -10.29
CA VAL A 240 -7.21 13.83 -9.60
C VAL A 240 -7.55 14.08 -8.13
N PHE A 241 -6.81 14.96 -7.47
CA PHE A 241 -7.08 15.35 -6.08
C PHE A 241 -8.39 16.11 -5.94
N GLN A 242 -8.70 17.05 -6.85
CA GLN A 242 -9.95 17.81 -6.83
C GLN A 242 -11.18 16.94 -7.07
N ASN A 243 -11.08 15.87 -7.85
CA ASN A 243 -12.17 14.90 -8.02
C ASN A 243 -12.58 14.21 -6.70
N VAL A 244 -11.69 14.16 -5.71
CA VAL A 244 -11.92 13.48 -4.43
C VAL A 244 -12.08 14.47 -3.27
N PHE A 245 -11.30 15.56 -3.26
CA PHE A 245 -11.26 16.53 -2.17
C PHE A 245 -11.97 17.87 -2.52
N GLY A 246 -12.38 18.04 -3.77
CA GLY A 246 -13.01 19.29 -4.21
C GLY A 246 -12.09 20.49 -4.00
N ALA A 247 -12.65 21.56 -3.42
CA ALA A 247 -11.92 22.80 -3.11
C ALA A 247 -10.88 22.65 -2.00
N ASP A 248 -10.89 21.55 -1.25
CA ASP A 248 -9.87 21.22 -0.24
C ASP A 248 -8.50 20.84 -0.85
N ALA A 249 -8.43 20.68 -2.19
CA ALA A 249 -7.18 20.48 -2.92
C ALA A 249 -6.85 21.69 -3.78
N ALA A 250 -5.73 22.34 -3.53
CA ALA A 250 -5.32 23.55 -4.23
C ALA A 250 -3.85 23.52 -4.62
N GLU A 251 -3.58 24.18 -5.73
CA GLU A 251 -2.22 24.45 -6.20
C GLU A 251 -1.56 25.53 -5.36
N VAL A 252 -0.27 25.33 -5.07
CA VAL A 252 0.59 26.26 -4.34
C VAL A 252 1.16 27.29 -5.31
N TYR A 253 0.87 28.55 -5.10
CA TYR A 253 1.52 29.70 -5.75
C TYR A 253 1.23 30.97 -4.98
N ARG A 254 2.05 32.03 -5.22
CA ARG A 254 1.86 33.36 -4.64
C ARG A 254 0.88 34.14 -5.50
N LYS A 255 -0.23 34.60 -4.90
CA LYS A 255 -1.19 35.49 -5.56
C LYS A 255 -0.63 36.89 -5.74
N SER A 256 -1.32 37.72 -6.51
CA SER A 256 -0.98 39.14 -6.71
C SER A 256 -0.99 39.97 -5.43
N ASP A 257 -1.78 39.58 -4.45
CA ASP A 257 -1.83 40.18 -3.10
C ASP A 257 -0.74 39.69 -2.17
N GLY A 258 0.19 38.86 -2.65
CA GLY A 258 1.27 38.27 -1.87
C GLY A 258 0.90 37.04 -1.05
N SER A 259 -0.38 36.66 -1.01
CA SER A 259 -0.85 35.51 -0.23
C SER A 259 -0.63 34.17 -0.93
N ASN A 260 -0.60 33.08 -0.17
CA ASN A 260 -0.57 31.72 -0.70
C ASN A 260 -1.96 31.28 -1.17
N ASN A 261 -2.09 30.84 -2.43
CA ASN A 261 -3.36 30.35 -3.00
C ASN A 261 -3.92 29.15 -2.23
N ALA A 262 -3.08 28.25 -1.77
CA ALA A 262 -3.48 27.03 -1.04
C ALA A 262 -3.74 27.27 0.46
N LYS A 263 -3.69 28.51 0.98
CA LYS A 263 -3.75 28.85 2.41
C LYS A 263 -4.87 28.10 3.16
N ASN A 264 -6.05 27.97 2.55
CA ASN A 264 -7.22 27.37 3.18
C ASN A 264 -7.46 25.90 2.77
N ALA A 265 -6.67 25.34 1.87
CA ALA A 265 -6.79 23.97 1.42
C ALA A 265 -6.23 22.98 2.47
N ARG A 266 -6.72 21.75 2.44
CA ARG A 266 -6.13 20.63 3.19
C ARG A 266 -5.00 19.95 2.44
N ILE A 267 -5.12 19.88 1.12
CA ILE A 267 -4.14 19.25 0.22
C ILE A 267 -3.48 20.35 -0.61
N HIS A 268 -2.20 20.56 -0.37
CA HIS A 268 -1.37 21.52 -1.08
C HIS A 268 -0.59 20.78 -2.16
N ILE A 269 -0.69 21.21 -3.41
CA ILE A 269 -0.03 20.57 -4.56
C ILE A 269 0.99 21.55 -5.13
N ALA A 270 2.26 21.15 -5.12
CA ALA A 270 3.38 21.98 -5.48
C ALA A 270 4.40 21.25 -6.36
N THR A 271 5.22 22.01 -7.08
CA THR A 271 6.51 21.55 -7.60
C THR A 271 7.64 22.02 -6.68
N TYR A 272 8.83 21.44 -6.81
CA TYR A 272 10.02 21.90 -6.10
C TYR A 272 10.35 23.37 -6.43
N GLN A 273 10.19 23.75 -7.69
CA GLN A 273 10.39 25.12 -8.18
C GLN A 273 9.43 26.10 -7.51
N THR A 274 8.13 25.73 -7.42
CA THR A 274 7.14 26.58 -6.75
C THR A 274 7.44 26.78 -5.25
N LEU A 275 8.03 25.76 -4.60
CA LEU A 275 8.43 25.87 -3.20
C LEU A 275 9.69 26.73 -3.00
N GLY A 276 10.35 27.15 -4.10
CA GLY A 276 11.57 27.99 -4.04
C GLY A 276 12.80 27.23 -3.55
N ILE A 277 12.79 25.91 -3.65
CA ILE A 277 13.87 25.04 -3.17
C ILE A 277 15.09 25.11 -4.11
N ASP A 278 14.91 25.59 -5.34
CA ASP A 278 15.95 25.66 -6.38
C ASP A 278 16.71 27.00 -6.48
N THR A 279 16.37 27.99 -5.66
CA THR A 279 17.04 29.29 -5.68
C THR A 279 18.41 29.21 -5.00
N GLU A 280 19.45 29.62 -5.70
CA GLU A 280 20.83 29.68 -5.19
C GLU A 280 21.06 30.89 -4.26
N ASP A 281 20.18 31.87 -4.33
CA ASP A 281 20.23 33.08 -3.50
C ASP A 281 19.48 32.88 -2.20
N GLY A 282 20.12 33.30 -1.09
CA GLY A 282 19.63 33.14 0.28
C GLY A 282 18.33 33.90 0.63
N ASP A 283 17.48 34.13 -0.35
CA ASP A 283 16.13 34.69 -0.16
C ASP A 283 15.19 33.63 0.40
N ASP A 284 14.28 34.05 1.28
CA ASP A 284 13.26 33.21 1.92
C ASP A 284 12.48 32.41 0.86
N SER A 285 12.68 31.11 0.83
CA SER A 285 11.95 30.22 -0.06
C SER A 285 10.44 30.31 0.21
N PHE A 286 9.62 29.99 -0.79
CA PHE A 286 8.17 29.90 -0.55
C PHE A 286 7.84 28.95 0.59
N LEU A 287 8.59 27.86 0.70
CA LEU A 287 8.46 26.86 1.76
C LEU A 287 8.65 27.51 3.14
N THR A 288 9.71 28.28 3.34
CA THR A 288 10.01 28.91 4.64
C THR A 288 9.08 30.09 4.95
N THR A 289 8.71 30.85 3.93
CA THR A 289 7.84 32.02 4.07
C THR A 289 6.41 31.68 4.52
N PHE A 290 5.83 30.60 3.94
CA PHE A 290 4.41 30.30 4.12
C PHE A 290 4.13 29.10 5.01
N TYR A 291 5.11 28.25 5.28
CA TYR A 291 4.93 27.01 6.01
C TYR A 291 5.88 26.90 7.21
N PRO A 292 5.36 27.06 8.44
CA PRO A 292 6.17 26.79 9.63
C PRO A 292 6.59 25.31 9.67
N GLU A 293 7.53 24.98 10.53
CA GLU A 293 7.94 23.60 10.76
C GLU A 293 6.75 22.74 11.24
N ASN A 294 6.71 21.48 10.78
CA ASN A 294 5.64 20.53 11.07
C ASN A 294 4.23 21.03 10.71
N PHE A 295 4.13 21.92 9.70
CA PHE A 295 2.84 22.41 9.20
C PHE A 295 1.99 21.30 8.61
N PHE A 296 2.63 20.37 7.91
CA PHE A 296 1.97 19.25 7.26
C PHE A 296 2.03 18.01 8.15
N THR A 297 0.88 17.31 8.26
CA THR A 297 0.81 16.00 8.91
C THR A 297 1.15 14.85 7.95
N HIS A 298 1.09 15.12 6.64
CA HIS A 298 1.43 14.14 5.60
C HIS A 298 2.22 14.84 4.49
N VAL A 299 3.28 14.19 4.01
CA VAL A 299 4.07 14.64 2.86
C VAL A 299 4.18 13.50 1.87
N VAL A 300 3.79 13.74 0.62
CA VAL A 300 3.90 12.78 -0.47
C VAL A 300 4.81 13.34 -1.53
N ILE A 301 5.87 12.62 -1.87
CA ILE A 301 6.84 13.00 -2.90
C ILE A 301 6.67 12.07 -4.10
N ASP A 302 6.19 12.61 -5.22
CA ASP A 302 6.12 11.86 -6.47
C ASP A 302 7.45 11.91 -7.23
N GLU A 303 7.83 10.80 -7.85
CA GLU A 303 9.11 10.58 -8.53
C GLU A 303 10.32 10.94 -7.66
N CYS A 304 10.29 10.54 -6.40
CA CYS A 304 11.29 10.89 -5.38
C CYS A 304 12.74 10.47 -5.73
N HIS A 305 12.96 9.74 -6.84
CA HIS A 305 14.27 9.42 -7.37
C HIS A 305 14.88 10.53 -8.27
N ARG A 306 14.03 11.43 -8.79
CA ARG A 306 14.45 12.48 -9.73
C ARG A 306 14.88 13.77 -9.06
N SER A 307 14.41 13.98 -7.83
CA SER A 307 14.68 15.21 -7.11
C SER A 307 16.19 15.44 -6.95
N ALA A 308 16.60 16.64 -7.31
CA ALA A 308 17.97 17.11 -7.16
C ALA A 308 18.43 16.92 -5.70
N TRP A 309 19.53 16.25 -5.56
CA TRP A 309 20.20 15.88 -4.33
C TRP A 309 20.34 17.08 -3.40
N GLY A 310 19.82 16.99 -2.21
CA GLY A 310 19.96 18.00 -1.16
C GLY A 310 18.75 18.90 -0.90
N LYS A 311 17.98 19.25 -1.92
CA LYS A 311 16.95 20.29 -1.76
C LYS A 311 15.55 19.75 -1.34
N TRP A 312 15.13 18.58 -1.79
CA TRP A 312 13.87 18.00 -1.35
C TRP A 312 13.91 17.49 0.10
N SER A 313 15.10 17.22 0.61
CA SER A 313 15.28 16.86 2.02
C SER A 313 14.74 17.93 2.97
N GLU A 314 14.83 19.20 2.58
CA GLU A 314 14.31 20.30 3.38
C GLU A 314 12.79 20.18 3.62
N VAL A 315 12.02 19.79 2.61
CA VAL A 315 10.58 19.54 2.78
C VAL A 315 10.32 18.46 3.83
N LEU A 316 11.12 17.40 3.82
CA LEU A 316 10.97 16.27 4.73
C LEU A 316 11.49 16.58 6.13
N THR A 317 12.66 17.25 6.24
CA THR A 317 13.25 17.59 7.54
C THR A 317 12.45 18.65 8.29
N ARG A 318 11.89 19.64 7.59
CA ARG A 318 10.99 20.64 8.17
C ARG A 318 9.64 20.05 8.64
N ASN A 319 9.28 18.87 8.15
CA ASN A 319 8.07 18.14 8.53
C ASN A 319 8.43 16.76 9.09
N ALA A 320 9.35 16.71 10.04
CA ALA A 320 9.91 15.46 10.56
C ALA A 320 8.85 14.57 11.26
N GLU A 321 7.81 15.18 11.81
CA GLU A 321 6.69 14.52 12.49
C GLU A 321 5.61 14.02 11.50
N ALA A 322 5.68 14.43 10.22
CA ALA A 322 4.72 14.03 9.22
C ALA A 322 4.87 12.56 8.84
N ALA A 323 3.75 11.94 8.45
CA ALA A 323 3.76 10.70 7.70
C ALA A 323 4.29 10.97 6.28
N GLN A 324 5.44 10.39 5.93
CA GLN A 324 6.19 10.70 4.72
C GLN A 324 6.13 9.52 3.74
N ILE A 325 5.70 9.78 2.52
CA ILE A 325 5.50 8.77 1.48
C ILE A 325 6.28 9.15 0.24
N GLY A 326 7.24 8.32 -0.15
CA GLY A 326 7.95 8.42 -1.43
C GLY A 326 7.29 7.53 -2.49
N LEU A 327 7.01 8.08 -3.67
CA LEU A 327 6.53 7.33 -4.83
C LEU A 327 7.62 7.34 -5.90
N THR A 328 7.95 6.18 -6.47
CA THR A 328 8.97 6.11 -7.53
C THR A 328 8.79 4.90 -8.43
N ALA A 329 9.20 5.02 -9.69
CA ALA A 329 9.33 3.86 -10.59
C ALA A 329 10.71 3.18 -10.43
N THR A 330 11.72 3.92 -10.00
CA THR A 330 13.12 3.50 -9.93
C THR A 330 13.74 3.86 -8.59
N PRO A 331 13.55 3.00 -7.56
CA PRO A 331 14.15 3.26 -6.25
C PRO A 331 15.68 3.23 -6.36
N ARG A 332 16.34 4.19 -5.71
CA ARG A 332 17.80 4.28 -5.70
C ARG A 332 18.37 3.67 -4.43
N ARG A 333 19.34 2.78 -4.60
CA ARG A 333 20.23 2.29 -3.56
C ARG A 333 21.65 2.75 -3.90
N LEU A 334 22.22 3.63 -3.10
CA LEU A 334 23.63 3.90 -3.19
C LEU A 334 24.43 2.76 -2.56
N LYS A 335 25.44 2.30 -3.27
CA LYS A 335 26.48 1.46 -2.65
C LYS A 335 27.28 2.38 -1.71
N CYS A 336 27.41 2.00 -0.45
CA CYS A 336 28.26 2.67 0.52
C CYS A 336 29.73 2.63 -0.01
N SER A 337 30.18 3.69 -0.64
CA SER A 337 31.61 4.01 -0.72
C SER A 337 31.96 4.80 0.54
N GLN A 338 33.15 4.58 1.10
CA GLN A 338 33.61 5.12 2.37
C GLN A 338 33.26 6.60 2.54
N VAL A 339 32.44 6.89 3.56
CA VAL A 339 32.01 8.25 3.90
C VAL A 339 33.02 8.81 4.90
N THR A 340 33.60 9.94 4.57
CA THR A 340 34.66 10.57 5.38
C THR A 340 34.18 11.71 6.29
N ASN A 341 32.88 12.12 6.21
CA ASN A 341 32.31 13.25 6.96
C ASN A 341 30.85 12.98 7.37
N GLU A 342 30.44 13.43 8.59
CA GLU A 342 29.06 13.29 9.08
C GLU A 342 28.05 14.03 8.17
N ALA A 343 28.37 15.21 7.68
CA ALA A 343 27.52 15.97 6.75
C ALA A 343 27.34 15.27 5.39
N GLU A 344 28.38 14.60 4.89
CA GLU A 344 28.29 13.76 3.69
C GLU A 344 27.51 12.46 3.96
N ALA A 345 27.56 11.93 5.21
CA ALA A 345 26.77 10.80 5.64
C ALA A 345 25.27 11.11 5.63
N ASP A 346 24.89 12.25 6.16
CA ASP A 346 23.50 12.71 6.15
C ASP A 346 23.00 13.00 4.73
N ALA A 347 23.80 13.63 3.89
CA ALA A 347 23.50 13.83 2.48
C ALA A 347 23.37 12.50 1.72
N GLN A 348 24.21 11.51 2.01
CA GLN A 348 24.11 10.16 1.41
C GLN A 348 22.90 9.37 1.91
N ILE A 349 22.50 9.54 3.16
CA ILE A 349 21.30 8.92 3.72
C ILE A 349 20.05 9.45 3.02
N THR A 350 20.00 10.77 2.82
CA THR A 350 18.89 11.45 2.12
C THR A 350 18.84 11.08 0.64
N ALA A 351 20.00 10.88 0.03
CA ALA A 351 20.14 10.49 -1.37
C ALA A 351 19.81 9.00 -1.64
N ASN A 352 19.77 8.17 -0.61
CA ASN A 352 19.35 6.78 -0.68
C ASN A 352 17.90 6.68 -0.22
N ASN A 353 16.94 6.90 -1.16
CA ASN A 353 15.53 6.90 -0.83
C ASN A 353 15.04 5.57 -0.23
N VAL A 354 15.67 4.45 -0.60
CA VAL A 354 15.37 3.14 0.03
C VAL A 354 15.78 3.13 1.50
N LYS A 355 16.91 3.75 1.86
CA LYS A 355 17.36 3.80 3.26
C LYS A 355 16.53 4.80 4.07
N TYR A 356 16.16 5.94 3.48
CA TYR A 356 15.40 6.99 4.17
C TYR A 356 13.97 6.57 4.50
N PHE A 357 13.27 5.98 3.53
CA PHE A 357 11.88 5.56 3.71
C PHE A 357 11.74 4.13 4.29
N GLY A 358 12.82 3.37 4.34
CA GLY A 358 12.90 2.06 5.00
C GLY A 358 12.35 0.93 4.21
#